data_9dcb3ebd0c24faa1f0cfae7227e0dd02
#
_entry.id   9dcb3ebd0c24faa1f0cfae7227e0dd02
#
_cell.length_a   1.000
_cell.length_b   1.000
_cell.length_c   1.000
_cell.angle_alpha   90.00
_cell.angle_beta   90.00
_cell.angle_gamma   90.00
#
_symmetry.space_group_name_H-M   'P 1'
#
loop_
_entity.id
_entity.type
_entity.pdbx_description
1 polymer ?
#
loop_
_entity_poly.entity_id
_entity_poly.type
_entity_poly.pdbx_seq_one_letter_code
_entity_poly.pdbx_strand_id
1 'polypeptide(L)'
;MKISIISDAHLGFSPVEKLEEDSYENFEEAFTKALDSDLIILAGDLFDSRAPKTKAWAYALKILSKATLQENRGVKLVEIDKQLKEASKKTLEHLPVIAIHGNHELRAKGEINAIEALENAGLLIYLNMNKVVFEKNGEKVAIFGLSHVPERFAKDVLDKWDPRPLEDCFNILLLHQNIDPFVYSPLEQPTLNISNLPRGFDLIVDGHIHVSTQEKIDNTIFIIPGSTVITQFQASEAQNPKGFFKIDTKLKKVEFVEINARKFFYETIEISREQNAREIIERKIREKIFGNFKKQPIVKIRITGNAMISEKDLRELERKYQDSCILFFTKSLESTELTQKLEFLRSLKESRVSLQEIGLNILKKSLDELNFKNSFDFVDIFNLLADEEVDTALNILLGQQKTLRMVK
;
A
#
# COMPACT_ATOMS: atom_id res chain seq x y z
N MET A 1 26.02 3.51 -7.05
CA MET A 1 25.54 3.20 -5.67
C MET A 1 24.59 2.01 -5.68
N LYS A 2 24.57 1.23 -4.59
CA LYS A 2 23.57 0.17 -4.39
C LYS A 2 22.47 0.68 -3.50
N ILE A 3 21.23 0.62 -3.96
CA ILE A 3 20.06 1.15 -3.26
C ILE A 3 19.03 0.03 -3.09
N SER A 4 18.52 -0.17 -1.89
CA SER A 4 17.38 -1.05 -1.63
C SER A 4 16.10 -0.22 -1.53
N ILE A 5 15.01 -0.71 -2.12
CA ILE A 5 13.71 -0.03 -2.15
C ILE A 5 12.65 -0.99 -1.62
N ILE A 6 12.07 -0.67 -0.48
CA ILE A 6 11.03 -1.42 0.22
C ILE A 6 9.78 -0.55 0.23
N SER A 7 8.60 -1.12 0.09
CA SER A 7 7.32 -0.42 0.15
C SER A 7 6.27 -1.24 0.89
N ASP A 8 5.21 -0.59 1.33
CA ASP A 8 3.95 -1.19 1.77
C ASP A 8 4.15 -2.30 2.82
N ALA A 9 4.90 -1.97 3.88
CA ALA A 9 5.18 -2.92 4.97
C ALA A 9 3.96 -3.16 5.87
N HIS A 10 3.04 -2.21 5.95
CA HIS A 10 1.80 -2.28 6.71
C HIS A 10 1.98 -2.84 8.11
N LEU A 11 2.93 -2.28 8.87
CA LEU A 11 3.19 -2.71 10.25
C LEU A 11 1.93 -2.57 11.11
N GLY A 12 1.47 -3.69 11.64
CA GLY A 12 0.23 -3.76 12.41
C GLY A 12 -0.97 -4.30 11.65
N PHE A 13 -0.82 -4.61 10.36
CA PHE A 13 -1.85 -5.31 9.59
C PHE A 13 -2.16 -6.67 10.18
N SER A 14 -3.41 -6.88 10.59
CA SER A 14 -3.84 -8.14 11.23
C SER A 14 -5.33 -8.39 11.00
N PRO A 15 -5.73 -8.98 9.88
CA PRO A 15 -7.13 -9.33 9.62
C PRO A 15 -7.61 -10.47 10.52
N VAL A 16 -6.71 -11.31 10.99
CA VAL A 16 -6.93 -12.37 11.99
C VAL A 16 -5.69 -12.51 12.88
N GLU A 17 -5.85 -12.88 14.15
CA GLU A 17 -4.79 -12.98 15.14
C GLU A 17 -3.55 -13.77 14.66
N LYS A 18 -3.77 -14.88 13.94
CA LYS A 18 -2.69 -15.74 13.40
C LYS A 18 -1.78 -15.06 12.35
N LEU A 19 -2.19 -13.91 11.81
CA LEU A 19 -1.42 -13.14 10.83
C LEU A 19 -0.77 -11.89 11.42
N GLU A 20 -0.95 -11.62 12.72
CA GLU A 20 -0.47 -10.42 13.36
C GLU A 20 1.05 -10.21 13.22
N GLU A 21 1.83 -11.29 13.33
CA GLU A 21 3.30 -11.20 13.27
C GLU A 21 3.84 -11.06 11.84
N ASP A 22 3.06 -11.38 10.81
CA ASP A 22 3.57 -11.48 9.44
C ASP A 22 4.10 -10.14 8.91
N SER A 23 3.43 -9.01 9.20
CA SER A 23 3.91 -7.69 8.75
C SER A 23 5.24 -7.33 9.43
N TYR A 24 5.41 -7.65 10.69
CA TYR A 24 6.63 -7.36 11.45
C TYR A 24 7.80 -8.22 10.98
N GLU A 25 7.63 -9.53 10.90
CA GLU A 25 8.68 -10.46 10.52
C GLU A 25 9.14 -10.26 9.07
N ASN A 26 8.19 -10.05 8.16
CA ASN A 26 8.48 -9.84 6.75
C ASN A 26 9.25 -8.53 6.52
N PHE A 27 8.83 -7.44 7.16
CA PHE A 27 9.57 -6.18 7.08
C PHE A 27 10.94 -6.29 7.73
N GLU A 28 11.06 -6.97 8.87
CA GLU A 28 12.36 -7.20 9.53
C GLU A 28 13.31 -8.00 8.62
N GLU A 29 12.82 -9.01 7.90
CA GLU A 29 13.61 -9.77 6.93
C GLU A 29 14.03 -8.91 5.74
N ALA A 30 13.08 -8.17 5.13
CA ALA A 30 13.36 -7.29 3.99
C ALA A 30 14.40 -6.24 4.37
N PHE A 31 14.20 -5.55 5.49
CA PHE A 31 15.10 -4.51 5.97
C PHE A 31 16.49 -5.06 6.33
N THR A 32 16.54 -6.24 6.95
CA THR A 32 17.84 -6.89 7.29
C THR A 32 18.61 -7.27 6.04
N LYS A 33 17.94 -7.79 4.99
CA LYS A 33 18.55 -8.06 3.69
C LYS A 33 18.96 -6.78 2.94
N ALA A 34 18.35 -5.64 3.26
CA ALA A 34 18.67 -4.34 2.67
C ALA A 34 19.88 -3.67 3.31
N LEU A 35 20.34 -4.10 4.49
CA LEU A 35 21.46 -3.48 5.23
C LEU A 35 22.82 -3.55 4.51
N ASP A 36 22.97 -4.38 3.49
CA ASP A 36 24.18 -4.45 2.66
C ASP A 36 24.26 -3.35 1.57
N SER A 37 23.22 -2.54 1.43
CA SER A 37 23.14 -1.43 0.48
C SER A 37 23.87 -0.16 0.97
N ASP A 38 24.03 0.79 0.08
CA ASP A 38 24.59 2.11 0.39
C ASP A 38 23.53 3.07 0.92
N LEU A 39 22.25 2.81 0.56
CA LEU A 39 21.07 3.61 0.88
C LEU A 39 19.84 2.71 0.88
N ILE A 40 18.88 2.99 1.79
CA ILE A 40 17.57 2.33 1.80
C ILE A 40 16.49 3.38 1.53
N ILE A 41 15.51 3.03 0.70
CA ILE A 41 14.32 3.82 0.41
C ILE A 41 13.09 3.06 0.91
N LEU A 42 12.21 3.77 1.62
CA LEU A 42 10.88 3.30 2.02
C LEU A 42 9.84 4.10 1.23
N ALA A 43 9.14 3.44 0.31
CA ALA A 43 8.25 4.09 -0.63
C ALA A 43 6.78 4.17 -0.16
N GLY A 44 6.56 4.45 1.14
CA GLY A 44 5.25 4.68 1.76
C GLY A 44 4.64 3.43 2.39
N ASP A 45 3.54 3.64 3.11
CA ASP A 45 2.75 2.64 3.84
C ASP A 45 3.61 1.71 4.72
N LEU A 46 4.50 2.32 5.51
CA LEU A 46 5.25 1.60 6.52
C LEU A 46 4.32 1.06 7.62
N PHE A 47 3.33 1.86 8.02
CA PHE A 47 2.30 1.48 9.00
C PHE A 47 0.96 1.22 8.32
N ASP A 48 0.17 0.32 8.91
CA ASP A 48 -1.18 -0.02 8.44
C ASP A 48 -2.27 0.95 8.92
N SER A 49 -1.92 1.94 9.71
CA SER A 49 -2.89 2.83 10.35
C SER A 49 -2.32 4.23 10.54
N ARG A 50 -3.18 5.23 10.40
CA ARG A 50 -2.88 6.64 10.72
C ARG A 50 -2.43 6.84 12.16
N ALA A 51 -2.97 6.04 13.09
CA ALA A 51 -2.59 6.02 14.50
C ALA A 51 -2.05 4.63 14.87
N PRO A 52 -0.76 4.33 14.58
CA PRO A 52 -0.22 3.00 14.80
C PRO A 52 -0.25 2.60 16.29
N LYS A 53 -0.58 1.34 16.56
CA LYS A 53 -0.53 0.78 17.91
C LYS A 53 0.90 0.77 18.45
N THR A 54 1.07 0.81 19.77
CA THR A 54 2.39 0.78 20.45
C THR A 54 3.27 -0.37 19.97
N LYS A 55 2.70 -1.55 19.68
CA LYS A 55 3.43 -2.70 19.14
C LYS A 55 4.06 -2.38 17.78
N ALA A 56 3.29 -1.78 16.86
CA ALA A 56 3.79 -1.38 15.54
C ALA A 56 4.93 -0.36 15.65
N TRP A 57 4.81 0.64 16.53
CA TRP A 57 5.88 1.57 16.85
C TRP A 57 7.13 0.87 17.38
N ALA A 58 6.98 -0.05 18.33
CA ALA A 58 8.11 -0.78 18.91
C ALA A 58 8.90 -1.57 17.85
N TYR A 59 8.18 -2.24 16.91
CA TYR A 59 8.84 -2.96 15.81
C TYR A 59 9.48 -1.99 14.80
N ALA A 60 8.80 -0.91 14.42
CA ALA A 60 9.36 0.08 13.50
C ALA A 60 10.67 0.65 14.07
N LEU A 61 10.68 1.10 15.31
CA LEU A 61 11.85 1.63 16.00
C LEU A 61 12.98 0.58 16.07
N LYS A 62 12.66 -0.66 16.49
CA LYS A 62 13.63 -1.76 16.56
C LYS A 62 14.28 -2.06 15.21
N ILE A 63 13.44 -2.14 14.14
CA ILE A 63 13.91 -2.53 12.80
C ILE A 63 14.74 -1.40 12.18
N LEU A 64 14.22 -0.17 12.20
CA LEU A 64 14.90 0.98 11.60
C LEU A 64 16.21 1.33 12.33
N SER A 65 16.29 1.12 13.64
CA SER A 65 17.53 1.34 14.40
C SER A 65 18.67 0.42 13.94
N LYS A 66 18.40 -0.69 13.25
CA LYS A 66 19.46 -1.52 12.65
C LYS A 66 20.32 -0.74 11.65
N ALA A 67 19.73 0.24 10.93
CA ALA A 67 20.48 1.09 10.01
C ALA A 67 21.45 2.01 10.75
N THR A 68 21.11 2.50 11.95
CA THR A 68 21.99 3.34 12.77
C THR A 68 23.14 2.56 13.44
N LEU A 69 23.15 1.25 13.32
CA LEU A 69 24.24 0.38 13.76
C LEU A 69 25.19 0.01 12.60
N GLN A 70 24.86 0.39 11.36
CA GLN A 70 25.72 0.15 10.21
C GLN A 70 26.65 1.34 10.01
N GLU A 71 27.90 1.07 9.68
CA GLU A 71 28.84 2.12 9.27
C GLU A 71 28.42 2.73 7.94
N ASN A 72 28.54 4.04 7.80
CA ASN A 72 28.33 4.72 6.54
C ASN A 72 29.42 4.30 5.54
N ARG A 73 28.98 3.81 4.38
CA ARG A 73 29.88 3.31 3.30
C ARG A 73 30.45 4.41 2.41
N GLY A 74 30.65 5.60 2.95
CA GLY A 74 31.18 6.75 2.22
C GLY A 74 30.11 7.51 1.42
N VAL A 75 28.84 7.32 1.75
CA VAL A 75 27.74 8.09 1.20
C VAL A 75 27.65 9.44 1.89
N LYS A 76 27.69 10.52 1.13
CA LYS A 76 27.63 11.90 1.64
C LYS A 76 26.38 12.59 1.14
N LEU A 77 25.65 13.27 2.00
CA LEU A 77 24.60 14.20 1.61
C LEU A 77 25.26 15.46 1.04
N VAL A 78 24.93 15.83 -0.21
CA VAL A 78 25.52 16.98 -0.92
C VAL A 78 24.52 18.12 -1.02
N GLU A 79 23.25 17.80 -1.16
CA GLU A 79 22.16 18.79 -1.30
C GLU A 79 20.87 18.28 -0.67
N ILE A 80 20.10 19.19 -0.09
CA ILE A 80 18.75 18.94 0.43
C ILE A 80 17.93 20.22 0.41
N ASP A 81 16.68 20.13 -0.01
CA ASP A 81 15.77 21.28 -0.15
C ASP A 81 15.14 21.76 1.15
N LYS A 82 15.36 21.06 2.25
CA LYS A 82 14.82 21.41 3.57
C LYS A 82 15.90 21.52 4.63
N GLN A 83 15.59 22.24 5.72
CA GLN A 83 16.47 22.26 6.87
C GLN A 83 16.46 20.90 7.57
N LEU A 84 17.62 20.27 7.68
CA LEU A 84 17.76 19.05 8.46
C LEU A 84 17.65 19.36 9.95
N LYS A 85 16.80 18.61 10.63
CA LYS A 85 16.76 18.58 12.10
C LYS A 85 18.00 17.83 12.63
N GLU A 86 18.40 18.11 13.86
CA GLU A 86 19.56 17.44 14.49
C GLU A 86 19.41 15.91 14.50
N ALA A 87 18.18 15.44 14.74
CA ALA A 87 17.88 14.01 14.71
C ALA A 87 18.13 13.37 13.34
N SER A 88 17.81 14.07 12.25
CA SER A 88 18.04 13.57 10.88
C SER A 88 19.52 13.53 10.50
N LYS A 89 20.35 14.40 11.08
CA LYS A 89 21.81 14.38 10.85
C LYS A 89 22.46 13.09 11.31
N LYS A 90 21.97 12.50 12.41
CA LYS A 90 22.46 11.21 12.92
C LYS A 90 22.29 10.09 11.90
N THR A 91 21.21 10.14 11.11
CA THR A 91 20.97 9.16 10.04
C THR A 91 22.09 9.17 9.00
N LEU A 92 22.72 10.32 8.75
CA LEU A 92 23.76 10.48 7.74
C LEU A 92 25.13 9.96 8.19
N GLU A 93 25.36 9.79 9.49
CA GLU A 93 26.58 9.21 10.05
C GLU A 93 26.62 7.69 9.89
N HIS A 94 25.48 7.07 9.53
CA HIS A 94 25.29 5.63 9.40
C HIS A 94 24.72 5.29 8.01
N LEU A 95 24.01 4.16 7.88
CA LEU A 95 23.32 3.80 6.64
C LEU A 95 22.10 4.70 6.46
N PRO A 96 22.08 5.61 5.44
CA PRO A 96 20.95 6.51 5.25
C PRO A 96 19.68 5.77 4.86
N VAL A 97 18.54 6.15 5.48
CA VAL A 97 17.21 5.68 5.15
C VAL A 97 16.39 6.88 4.71
N ILE A 98 15.79 6.81 3.53
CA ILE A 98 14.92 7.83 2.96
C ILE A 98 13.49 7.29 2.93
N ALA A 99 12.50 8.11 3.27
CA ALA A 99 11.11 7.67 3.27
C ALA A 99 10.16 8.75 2.74
N ILE A 100 9.09 8.29 2.12
CA ILE A 100 7.86 9.04 1.90
C ILE A 100 6.73 8.41 2.72
N HIS A 101 5.65 9.13 3.02
CA HIS A 101 4.46 8.51 3.60
C HIS A 101 3.51 8.02 2.50
N GLY A 102 2.75 6.96 2.79
CA GLY A 102 1.64 6.48 1.98
C GLY A 102 0.29 7.02 2.48
N ASN A 103 -0.79 6.47 1.94
CA ASN A 103 -2.15 6.88 2.30
C ASN A 103 -2.55 6.41 3.72
N HIS A 104 -1.98 5.32 4.21
CA HIS A 104 -2.23 4.83 5.57
C HIS A 104 -1.62 5.72 6.65
N GLU A 105 -0.63 6.54 6.33
CA GLU A 105 0.00 7.48 7.27
C GLU A 105 -0.47 8.92 7.08
N LEU A 106 -1.30 9.20 6.07
CA LEU A 106 -1.80 10.54 5.80
C LEU A 106 -2.56 11.10 7.01
N ARG A 107 -2.19 12.30 7.46
CA ARG A 107 -2.82 13.03 8.57
C ARG A 107 -3.47 14.31 8.09
N ALA A 108 -4.35 14.87 8.91
CA ALA A 108 -4.91 16.18 8.66
C ALA A 108 -3.82 17.25 8.57
N LYS A 109 -4.07 18.30 7.79
CA LYS A 109 -3.11 19.39 7.59
C LYS A 109 -2.67 20.00 8.92
N GLY A 110 -1.37 20.01 9.16
CA GLY A 110 -0.74 20.56 10.38
C GLY A 110 -0.51 19.52 11.48
N GLU A 111 -0.93 18.27 11.29
CA GLU A 111 -0.60 17.17 12.19
C GLU A 111 0.67 16.44 11.74
N ILE A 112 1.44 15.95 12.71
CA ILE A 112 2.65 15.15 12.45
C ILE A 112 2.22 13.73 12.09
N ASN A 113 2.66 13.25 10.91
CA ASN A 113 2.45 11.86 10.53
C ASN A 113 3.51 10.93 11.14
N ALA A 114 3.29 9.62 11.04
CA ALA A 114 4.17 8.62 11.64
C ALA A 114 5.60 8.64 11.05
N ILE A 115 5.76 8.93 9.75
CA ILE A 115 7.07 8.99 9.09
C ILE A 115 7.84 10.23 9.53
N GLU A 116 7.17 11.38 9.68
CA GLU A 116 7.77 12.59 10.24
C GLU A 116 8.20 12.40 11.69
N ALA A 117 7.43 11.63 12.48
CA ALA A 117 7.83 11.28 13.85
C ALA A 117 9.11 10.42 13.88
N LEU A 118 9.28 9.49 12.93
CA LEU A 118 10.52 8.70 12.77
C LEU A 118 11.71 9.56 12.31
N GLU A 119 11.49 10.57 11.47
CA GLU A 119 12.51 11.57 11.14
C GLU A 119 12.93 12.36 12.37
N ASN A 120 11.99 12.80 13.19
CA ASN A 120 12.27 13.49 14.44
C ASN A 120 13.07 12.63 15.43
N ALA A 121 12.90 11.30 15.38
CA ALA A 121 13.69 10.34 16.15
C ALA A 121 15.11 10.08 15.57
N GLY A 122 15.41 10.61 14.38
CA GLY A 122 16.72 10.46 13.73
C GLY A 122 16.93 9.13 13.03
N LEU A 123 15.85 8.44 12.64
CA LEU A 123 15.91 7.10 12.03
C LEU A 123 15.87 7.13 10.51
N LEU A 124 15.38 8.22 9.92
CA LEU A 124 15.25 8.38 8.47
C LEU A 124 15.21 9.85 8.05
N ILE A 125 15.26 10.13 6.77
CA ILE A 125 15.00 11.43 6.15
C ILE A 125 13.66 11.31 5.41
N TYR A 126 12.69 12.11 5.83
CA TYR A 126 11.36 12.14 5.24
C TYR A 126 11.31 13.12 4.07
N LEU A 127 10.75 12.69 2.93
CA LEU A 127 10.56 13.53 1.74
C LEU A 127 9.07 13.73 1.45
N ASN A 128 8.72 15.00 1.16
CA ASN A 128 7.41 15.38 0.65
C ASN A 128 7.52 16.68 -0.14
N MET A 129 7.39 16.62 -1.45
CA MET A 129 7.61 17.72 -2.42
C MET A 129 9.01 18.35 -2.28
N ASN A 130 10.02 17.53 -2.03
CA ASN A 130 11.41 17.95 -1.91
C ASN A 130 12.37 16.87 -2.39
N LYS A 131 13.66 17.20 -2.46
CA LYS A 131 14.70 16.28 -2.91
C LYS A 131 15.89 16.25 -1.98
N VAL A 132 16.67 15.19 -2.11
CA VAL A 132 18.01 15.03 -1.54
C VAL A 132 18.97 14.53 -2.61
N VAL A 133 20.23 14.94 -2.51
CA VAL A 133 21.30 14.46 -3.39
C VAL A 133 22.38 13.83 -2.54
N PHE A 134 22.70 12.58 -2.86
CA PHE A 134 23.81 11.85 -2.26
C PHE A 134 24.94 11.65 -3.25
N GLU A 135 26.15 11.63 -2.75
CA GLU A 135 27.36 11.32 -3.52
C GLU A 135 28.16 10.20 -2.88
N LYS A 136 28.68 9.32 -3.71
CA LYS A 136 29.66 8.29 -3.32
C LYS A 136 30.64 8.06 -4.46
N ASN A 137 31.95 8.24 -4.20
CA ASN A 137 33.03 8.02 -5.17
C ASN A 137 32.82 8.76 -6.51
N GLY A 138 32.32 10.00 -6.44
CA GLY A 138 32.02 10.82 -7.63
C GLY A 138 30.71 10.51 -8.37
N GLU A 139 29.97 9.49 -7.94
CA GLU A 139 28.65 9.18 -8.44
C GLU A 139 27.59 9.89 -7.60
N LYS A 140 26.72 10.66 -8.25
CA LYS A 140 25.61 11.39 -7.60
C LYS A 140 24.27 10.72 -7.87
N VAL A 141 23.45 10.64 -6.84
CA VAL A 141 22.06 10.17 -6.92
C VAL A 141 21.15 11.23 -6.32
N ALA A 142 20.21 11.72 -7.12
CA ALA A 142 19.17 12.67 -6.72
C ALA A 142 17.86 11.91 -6.47
N ILE A 143 17.27 12.05 -5.30
CA ILE A 143 16.03 11.40 -4.90
C ILE A 143 14.99 12.48 -4.65
N PHE A 144 13.96 12.50 -5.46
CA PHE A 144 12.80 13.39 -5.36
C PHE A 144 11.65 12.60 -4.74
N GLY A 145 11.00 13.14 -3.72
CA GLY A 145 9.91 12.44 -3.03
C GLY A 145 8.63 13.25 -3.00
N LEU A 146 7.54 12.67 -3.50
CA LEU A 146 6.17 13.12 -3.29
C LEU A 146 5.45 12.03 -2.49
N SER A 147 5.14 12.33 -1.24
CA SER A 147 4.30 11.49 -0.40
C SER A 147 2.87 11.44 -0.93
N HIS A 148 2.07 10.51 -0.44
CA HIS A 148 0.69 10.35 -0.90
C HIS A 148 -0.11 11.64 -0.84
N VAL A 149 -0.85 11.89 -1.91
CA VAL A 149 -1.80 12.99 -2.07
C VAL A 149 -3.15 12.38 -2.45
N PRO A 150 -4.27 12.81 -1.85
CA PRO A 150 -5.58 12.32 -2.26
C PRO A 150 -5.78 12.40 -3.77
N GLU A 151 -6.30 11.34 -4.39
CA GLU A 151 -6.31 11.09 -5.84
C GLU A 151 -6.74 12.32 -6.67
N ARG A 152 -7.80 13.01 -6.24
CA ARG A 152 -8.32 14.18 -6.97
C ARG A 152 -7.35 15.34 -7.08
N PHE A 153 -6.30 15.39 -6.25
CA PHE A 153 -5.32 16.47 -6.24
C PHE A 153 -3.95 16.03 -6.76
N ALA A 154 -3.73 14.74 -6.94
CA ALA A 154 -2.41 14.17 -7.22
C ALA A 154 -1.78 14.79 -8.47
N LYS A 155 -2.56 14.94 -9.56
CA LYS A 155 -2.08 15.58 -10.78
C LYS A 155 -1.71 17.03 -10.58
N ASP A 156 -2.60 17.82 -9.96
CA ASP A 156 -2.39 19.25 -9.75
C ASP A 156 -1.18 19.54 -8.84
N VAL A 157 -0.99 18.68 -7.82
CA VAL A 157 0.16 18.79 -6.91
C VAL A 157 1.45 18.45 -7.64
N LEU A 158 1.47 17.38 -8.45
CA LEU A 158 2.63 16.97 -9.22
C LEU A 158 3.01 18.05 -10.27
N ASP A 159 2.02 18.57 -10.99
CA ASP A 159 2.20 19.64 -11.98
C ASP A 159 2.73 20.94 -11.32
N LYS A 160 2.22 21.27 -10.13
CA LYS A 160 2.66 22.46 -9.39
C LYS A 160 4.07 22.31 -8.82
N TRP A 161 4.43 21.10 -8.37
CA TRP A 161 5.77 20.82 -7.86
C TRP A 161 6.81 20.80 -8.99
N ASP A 162 6.43 20.34 -10.17
CA ASP A 162 7.24 20.29 -11.41
C ASP A 162 8.68 19.78 -11.13
N PRO A 163 8.86 18.56 -10.59
CA PRO A 163 10.19 18.05 -10.27
C PRO A 163 11.02 17.83 -11.55
N ARG A 164 12.22 18.43 -11.58
CA ARG A 164 13.11 18.35 -12.74
C ARG A 164 14.37 17.58 -12.40
N PRO A 165 14.72 16.55 -13.21
CA PRO A 165 15.96 15.80 -13.04
C PRO A 165 17.17 16.72 -13.05
N LEU A 166 18.18 16.38 -12.26
CA LEU A 166 19.44 17.10 -12.20
C LEU A 166 20.43 16.51 -13.21
N GLU A 167 21.21 17.39 -13.86
CA GLU A 167 22.33 16.98 -14.70
C GLU A 167 23.39 16.27 -13.85
N ASP A 168 24.13 15.33 -14.45
CA ASP A 168 25.21 14.55 -13.81
C ASP A 168 24.79 13.74 -12.57
N CYS A 169 23.47 13.46 -12.43
CA CYS A 169 22.92 12.62 -11.38
C CYS A 169 22.15 11.41 -11.95
N PHE A 170 22.15 10.30 -11.22
CA PHE A 170 21.12 9.29 -11.38
C PHE A 170 19.87 9.78 -10.65
N ASN A 171 18.79 10.03 -11.38
CA ASN A 171 17.58 10.68 -10.88
C ASN A 171 16.49 9.66 -10.53
N ILE A 172 16.03 9.68 -9.30
CA ILE A 172 14.97 8.82 -8.79
C ILE A 172 13.77 9.69 -8.39
N LEU A 173 12.58 9.36 -8.89
CA LEU A 173 11.31 9.93 -8.43
C LEU A 173 10.57 8.90 -7.59
N LEU A 174 10.24 9.26 -6.35
CA LEU A 174 9.44 8.43 -5.44
C LEU A 174 8.02 8.97 -5.37
N LEU A 175 7.05 8.08 -5.58
CA LEU A 175 5.62 8.35 -5.51
C LEU A 175 4.92 7.28 -4.67
N HIS A 176 3.72 7.60 -4.22
CA HIS A 176 2.80 6.64 -3.60
C HIS A 176 1.37 6.98 -4.00
N GLN A 177 0.98 6.58 -5.23
CA GLN A 177 -0.25 7.02 -5.88
C GLN A 177 -0.89 5.90 -6.71
N ASN A 178 -2.17 6.05 -7.07
CA ASN A 178 -2.78 5.26 -8.13
C ASN A 178 -2.37 5.83 -9.50
N ILE A 179 -1.65 5.04 -10.30
CA ILE A 179 -1.18 5.45 -11.63
C ILE A 179 -1.70 4.45 -12.67
N ASP A 180 -2.56 4.90 -13.58
CA ASP A 180 -3.05 4.05 -14.68
C ASP A 180 -1.89 3.62 -15.60
N PRO A 181 -1.76 2.32 -15.96
CA PRO A 181 -2.71 1.21 -15.76
C PRO A 181 -2.54 0.42 -14.45
N PHE A 182 -1.65 0.83 -13.54
CA PHE A 182 -1.35 0.12 -12.29
C PHE A 182 -2.32 0.55 -11.21
N VAL A 183 -3.51 -0.06 -11.19
CA VAL A 183 -4.59 0.23 -10.25
C VAL A 183 -5.15 -1.06 -9.66
N TYR A 184 -5.72 -1.01 -8.47
CA TYR A 184 -6.34 -2.18 -7.85
C TYR A 184 -7.59 -2.66 -8.57
N SER A 185 -8.35 -1.74 -9.14
CA SER A 185 -9.61 -2.03 -9.81
C SER A 185 -9.74 -1.21 -11.10
N PRO A 186 -10.17 -1.81 -12.21
CA PRO A 186 -10.49 -1.08 -13.43
C PRO A 186 -11.65 -0.07 -13.25
N LEU A 187 -12.35 -0.11 -12.12
CA LEU A 187 -13.41 0.83 -11.78
C LEU A 187 -12.87 2.09 -11.09
N GLU A 188 -11.66 2.04 -10.55
CA GLU A 188 -10.97 3.22 -10.05
C GLU A 188 -10.65 4.15 -11.22
N GLN A 189 -10.81 5.44 -10.98
CA GLN A 189 -10.42 6.46 -11.96
C GLN A 189 -9.26 7.26 -11.36
N PRO A 190 -8.02 6.78 -11.54
CA PRO A 190 -6.87 7.52 -11.07
C PRO A 190 -6.78 8.86 -11.81
N THR A 191 -6.34 9.89 -11.12
CA THR A 191 -6.09 11.20 -11.74
C THR A 191 -4.74 11.24 -12.44
N LEU A 192 -3.86 10.28 -12.12
CA LEU A 192 -2.55 10.10 -12.76
C LEU A 192 -2.56 8.92 -13.73
N ASN A 193 -1.86 9.10 -14.83
CA ASN A 193 -1.46 8.01 -15.72
C ASN A 193 0.03 8.16 -16.08
N ILE A 194 0.60 7.14 -16.65
CA ILE A 194 2.03 7.13 -17.02
C ILE A 194 2.43 8.36 -17.85
N SER A 195 1.55 8.87 -18.71
CA SER A 195 1.85 10.04 -19.56
C SER A 195 1.91 11.35 -18.79
N ASN A 196 1.40 11.41 -17.57
CA ASN A 196 1.50 12.57 -16.68
C ASN A 196 2.81 12.61 -15.89
N LEU A 197 3.57 11.50 -15.86
CA LEU A 197 4.80 11.43 -15.08
C LEU A 197 5.89 12.33 -15.69
N PRO A 198 6.68 13.01 -14.85
CA PRO A 198 7.79 13.85 -15.30
C PRO A 198 8.82 13.04 -16.07
N ARG A 199 9.33 13.58 -17.17
CA ARG A 199 10.33 12.93 -18.03
C ARG A 199 11.76 13.19 -17.55
N GLY A 200 12.67 12.31 -17.99
CA GLY A 200 14.11 12.48 -17.77
C GLY A 200 14.63 11.84 -16.47
N PHE A 201 13.77 11.22 -15.67
CA PHE A 201 14.18 10.40 -14.55
C PHE A 201 14.77 9.07 -15.04
N ASP A 202 15.82 8.58 -14.38
CA ASP A 202 16.38 7.25 -14.65
C ASP A 202 15.51 6.15 -14.07
N LEU A 203 14.90 6.44 -12.91
CA LEU A 203 14.04 5.53 -12.17
C LEU A 203 12.83 6.27 -11.59
N ILE A 204 11.64 5.70 -11.76
CA ILE A 204 10.43 6.08 -11.03
C ILE A 204 10.02 4.89 -10.16
N VAL A 205 9.81 5.16 -8.89
CA VAL A 205 9.33 4.20 -7.90
C VAL A 205 7.95 4.65 -7.44
N ASP A 206 6.98 3.78 -7.56
CA ASP A 206 5.64 4.03 -7.06
C ASP A 206 5.24 2.95 -6.05
N GLY A 207 4.86 3.34 -4.84
CA GLY A 207 4.30 2.45 -3.82
C GLY A 207 2.83 2.15 -4.09
N HIS A 208 2.05 1.91 -3.00
CA HIS A 208 0.60 1.76 -2.99
C HIS A 208 0.09 0.43 -3.56
N ILE A 209 0.54 -0.01 -4.73
CA ILE A 209 0.11 -1.29 -5.33
C ILE A 209 0.94 -2.44 -4.77
N HIS A 210 0.27 -3.46 -4.21
CA HIS A 210 0.91 -4.53 -3.43
C HIS A 210 1.50 -5.68 -4.26
N VAL A 211 1.37 -5.62 -5.57
CA VAL A 211 1.99 -6.58 -6.51
C VAL A 211 3.21 -5.95 -7.13
N SER A 212 4.36 -6.60 -6.98
CA SER A 212 5.62 -6.11 -7.54
C SER A 212 5.58 -6.09 -9.06
N THR A 213 6.05 -4.97 -9.64
CA THR A 213 6.07 -4.78 -11.10
C THR A 213 7.34 -4.04 -11.49
N GLN A 214 7.89 -4.40 -12.64
CA GLN A 214 9.00 -3.68 -13.28
C GLN A 214 8.69 -3.50 -14.75
N GLU A 215 8.68 -2.25 -15.19
CA GLU A 215 8.42 -1.86 -16.57
C GLU A 215 9.50 -0.91 -17.08
N LYS A 216 9.61 -0.77 -18.38
CA LYS A 216 10.44 0.25 -19.02
C LYS A 216 9.55 1.18 -19.83
N ILE A 217 9.50 2.45 -19.43
CA ILE A 217 8.71 3.50 -20.06
C ILE A 217 9.69 4.45 -20.75
N ASP A 218 9.78 4.42 -22.05
CA ASP A 218 10.81 5.12 -22.84
C ASP A 218 12.24 4.75 -22.34
N ASN A 219 12.96 5.71 -21.75
CA ASN A 219 14.28 5.51 -21.17
C ASN A 219 14.27 5.38 -19.64
N THR A 220 13.11 5.48 -18.99
CA THR A 220 12.91 5.43 -17.56
C THR A 220 12.59 4.00 -17.12
N ILE A 221 13.23 3.53 -16.07
CA ILE A 221 12.82 2.30 -15.37
C ILE A 221 11.69 2.68 -14.43
N PHE A 222 10.55 2.01 -14.52
CA PHE A 222 9.42 2.16 -13.60
C PHE A 222 9.29 0.91 -12.76
N ILE A 223 9.24 1.05 -11.44
CA ILE A 223 9.05 -0.07 -10.53
C ILE A 223 7.95 0.22 -9.51
N ILE A 224 7.19 -0.82 -9.22
CA ILE A 224 6.32 -0.93 -8.06
C ILE A 224 6.93 -2.00 -7.17
N PRO A 225 7.42 -1.69 -5.96
CA PRO A 225 8.05 -2.68 -5.11
C PRO A 225 7.09 -3.78 -4.64
N GLY A 226 5.82 -3.45 -4.52
CA GLY A 226 4.82 -4.29 -3.90
C GLY A 226 4.95 -4.31 -2.38
N SER A 227 3.97 -4.92 -1.70
CA SER A 227 3.98 -5.04 -0.25
C SER A 227 4.87 -6.19 0.23
N THR A 228 5.42 -6.06 1.45
CA THR A 228 6.15 -7.16 2.09
C THR A 228 5.21 -8.18 2.74
N VAL A 229 3.95 -7.86 2.91
CA VAL A 229 2.93 -8.71 3.55
C VAL A 229 1.72 -8.88 2.62
N ILE A 230 0.98 -9.97 2.77
CA ILE A 230 -0.25 -10.23 2.02
C ILE A 230 -1.37 -9.44 2.69
N THR A 231 -1.99 -8.51 1.96
CA THR A 231 -3.02 -7.61 2.49
C THR A 231 -4.35 -7.72 1.76
N GLN A 232 -4.34 -7.85 0.43
CA GLN A 232 -5.54 -7.82 -0.39
C GLN A 232 -6.21 -9.19 -0.56
N PHE A 233 -5.48 -10.27 -0.31
CA PHE A 233 -5.94 -11.64 -0.50
C PHE A 233 -6.54 -11.87 -1.90
N GLN A 234 -5.91 -11.30 -2.94
CA GLN A 234 -6.30 -11.44 -4.34
C GLN A 234 -5.47 -12.49 -5.06
N ALA A 235 -5.96 -12.97 -6.21
CA ALA A 235 -5.27 -13.95 -7.03
C ALA A 235 -3.89 -13.46 -7.50
N SER A 236 -3.76 -12.17 -7.78
CA SER A 236 -2.48 -11.54 -8.15
C SER A 236 -1.43 -11.64 -7.05
N GLU A 237 -1.79 -11.46 -5.78
CA GLU A 237 -0.86 -11.64 -4.66
C GLU A 237 -0.43 -13.11 -4.45
N ALA A 238 -1.31 -14.07 -4.78
CA ALA A 238 -0.97 -15.49 -4.69
C ALA A 238 0.04 -15.94 -5.76
N GLN A 239 0.11 -15.22 -6.88
CA GLN A 239 0.98 -15.52 -8.03
C GLN A 239 2.33 -14.82 -7.95
N ASN A 240 2.47 -13.78 -7.13
CA ASN A 240 3.65 -12.95 -7.05
C ASN A 240 4.34 -13.09 -5.68
N PRO A 241 5.68 -13.28 -5.66
CA PRO A 241 6.43 -13.32 -4.42
C PRO A 241 6.43 -11.97 -3.72
N LYS A 242 6.55 -11.96 -2.40
CA LYS A 242 6.78 -10.76 -1.61
C LYS A 242 8.28 -10.50 -1.48
N GLY A 243 8.66 -9.23 -1.50
CA GLY A 243 10.06 -8.85 -1.47
C GLY A 243 10.28 -7.34 -1.63
N PHE A 244 11.42 -7.00 -2.19
CA PHE A 244 11.83 -5.62 -2.42
C PHE A 244 12.82 -5.55 -3.59
N PHE A 245 13.09 -4.36 -4.12
CA PHE A 245 14.07 -4.19 -5.19
C PHE A 245 15.43 -3.73 -4.67
N LYS A 246 16.50 -4.24 -5.29
CA LYS A 246 17.87 -3.69 -5.22
C LYS A 246 18.27 -3.12 -6.56
N ILE A 247 18.90 -1.96 -6.53
CA ILE A 247 19.32 -1.23 -7.72
C ILE A 247 20.80 -0.90 -7.61
N ASP A 248 21.55 -1.21 -8.67
CA ASP A 248 22.89 -0.67 -8.90
C ASP A 248 22.76 0.48 -9.90
N THR A 249 22.90 1.71 -9.41
CA THR A 249 22.71 2.93 -10.22
C THR A 249 23.77 3.07 -11.32
N LYS A 250 25.00 2.60 -11.08
CA LYS A 250 26.09 2.63 -12.07
C LYS A 250 25.83 1.67 -13.22
N LEU A 251 25.37 0.46 -12.91
CA LEU A 251 25.06 -0.57 -13.92
C LEU A 251 23.65 -0.44 -14.47
N LYS A 252 22.82 0.43 -13.91
CA LYS A 252 21.38 0.54 -14.17
C LYS A 252 20.67 -0.83 -14.07
N LYS A 253 21.15 -1.69 -13.16
CA LYS A 253 20.61 -3.03 -12.95
C LYS A 253 19.61 -3.02 -11.80
N VAL A 254 18.43 -3.57 -12.05
CA VAL A 254 17.37 -3.75 -11.05
C VAL A 254 17.23 -5.25 -10.78
N GLU A 255 17.10 -5.63 -9.49
CA GLU A 255 16.95 -7.00 -9.06
C GLU A 255 15.88 -7.07 -7.98
N PHE A 256 14.90 -7.99 -8.13
CA PHE A 256 13.93 -8.27 -7.09
C PHE A 256 14.50 -9.29 -6.10
N VAL A 257 14.43 -8.97 -4.81
CA VAL A 257 14.92 -9.81 -3.72
C VAL A 257 13.72 -10.36 -2.96
N GLU A 258 13.46 -11.66 -3.13
CA GLU A 258 12.37 -12.35 -2.44
C GLU A 258 12.64 -12.50 -0.93
N ILE A 259 11.58 -12.39 -0.12
CA ILE A 259 11.56 -12.69 1.30
C ILE A 259 10.76 -13.97 1.59
N ASN A 260 10.97 -14.58 2.76
CA ASN A 260 10.27 -15.79 3.17
C ASN A 260 8.87 -15.50 3.73
N ALA A 261 8.04 -14.77 2.97
CA ALA A 261 6.67 -14.51 3.34
C ALA A 261 5.86 -15.81 3.44
N ARG A 262 4.75 -15.76 4.21
CA ARG A 262 3.80 -16.86 4.33
C ARG A 262 3.28 -17.26 2.94
N LYS A 263 3.18 -18.55 2.67
CA LYS A 263 2.60 -19.04 1.40
C LYS A 263 1.11 -18.74 1.36
N PHE A 264 0.67 -18.21 0.23
CA PHE A 264 -0.72 -17.88 -0.02
C PHE A 264 -1.19 -18.58 -1.29
N PHE A 265 -2.33 -19.27 -1.18
CA PHE A 265 -3.00 -19.95 -2.28
C PHE A 265 -4.37 -19.31 -2.51
N TYR A 266 -4.66 -19.00 -3.75
CA TYR A 266 -5.96 -18.47 -4.17
C TYR A 266 -6.56 -19.43 -5.21
N GLU A 267 -7.75 -19.94 -4.94
CA GLU A 267 -8.46 -20.87 -5.83
C GLU A 267 -9.86 -20.34 -6.15
N THR A 268 -10.23 -20.38 -7.41
CA THR A 268 -11.61 -20.18 -7.84
C THR A 268 -12.20 -21.53 -8.22
N ILE A 269 -13.31 -21.89 -7.60
CA ILE A 269 -13.97 -23.18 -7.82
C ILE A 269 -15.38 -22.88 -8.28
N GLU A 270 -15.69 -23.30 -9.51
CA GLU A 270 -17.05 -23.29 -10.01
C GLU A 270 -17.77 -24.57 -9.61
N ILE A 271 -18.89 -24.45 -8.93
CA ILE A 271 -19.64 -25.58 -8.39
C ILE A 271 -21.10 -25.45 -8.80
N SER A 272 -21.63 -26.49 -9.46
CA SER A 272 -23.05 -26.58 -9.79
C SER A 272 -23.89 -27.06 -8.59
N ARG A 273 -25.21 -26.80 -8.65
CA ARG A 273 -26.15 -27.15 -7.57
C ARG A 273 -26.20 -28.65 -7.25
N GLU A 274 -25.92 -29.48 -8.25
CA GLU A 274 -26.00 -30.95 -8.17
C GLU A 274 -24.73 -31.59 -7.57
N GLN A 275 -23.65 -30.82 -7.44
CA GLN A 275 -22.37 -31.30 -6.94
C GLN A 275 -22.28 -31.20 -5.43
N ASN A 276 -21.52 -32.13 -4.81
CA ASN A 276 -21.18 -32.04 -3.40
C ASN A 276 -20.12 -30.94 -3.17
N ALA A 277 -20.57 -29.73 -2.95
CA ALA A 277 -19.72 -28.56 -2.79
C ALA A 277 -18.70 -28.74 -1.65
N ARG A 278 -19.11 -29.33 -0.51
CA ARG A 278 -18.23 -29.55 0.64
C ARG A 278 -17.06 -30.47 0.28
N GLU A 279 -17.30 -31.56 -0.41
CA GLU A 279 -16.26 -32.52 -0.80
C GLU A 279 -15.26 -31.92 -1.80
N ILE A 280 -15.75 -31.18 -2.78
CA ILE A 280 -14.91 -30.49 -3.78
C ILE A 280 -13.98 -29.48 -3.10
N ILE A 281 -14.54 -28.64 -2.23
CA ILE A 281 -13.77 -27.63 -1.48
C ILE A 281 -12.74 -28.31 -0.59
N GLU A 282 -13.14 -29.34 0.15
CA GLU A 282 -12.23 -30.06 1.04
C GLU A 282 -11.07 -30.72 0.29
N ARG A 283 -11.33 -31.29 -0.88
CA ARG A 283 -10.29 -31.84 -1.74
C ARG A 283 -9.29 -30.77 -2.15
N LYS A 284 -9.76 -29.58 -2.56
CA LYS A 284 -8.90 -28.44 -2.93
C LYS A 284 -8.06 -27.93 -1.77
N ILE A 285 -8.64 -27.86 -0.58
CA ILE A 285 -7.87 -27.52 0.63
C ILE A 285 -6.73 -28.50 0.81
N ARG A 286 -7.01 -29.82 0.80
CA ARG A 286 -5.98 -30.85 0.97
C ARG A 286 -4.87 -30.77 -0.08
N GLU A 287 -5.22 -30.51 -1.35
CA GLU A 287 -4.25 -30.33 -2.42
C GLU A 287 -3.27 -29.19 -2.12
N LYS A 288 -3.77 -28.04 -1.57
CA LYS A 288 -2.93 -26.86 -1.31
C LYS A 288 -2.11 -26.94 -0.04
N ILE A 289 -2.59 -27.64 0.97
CA ILE A 289 -1.84 -27.81 2.22
C ILE A 289 -0.88 -28.99 2.17
N PHE A 290 -0.83 -29.74 1.04
CA PHE A 290 0.12 -30.82 0.86
C PHE A 290 1.53 -30.25 0.64
N GLY A 291 2.36 -30.32 1.69
CA GLY A 291 3.73 -29.81 1.68
C GLY A 291 4.25 -29.50 3.08
N ASN A 292 5.51 -29.13 3.15
CA ASN A 292 6.13 -28.69 4.39
C ASN A 292 6.24 -27.16 4.38
N PHE A 293 5.46 -26.47 5.20
CA PHE A 293 5.44 -25.03 5.32
C PHE A 293 6.02 -24.60 6.66
N LYS A 294 6.90 -23.59 6.67
CA LYS A 294 7.45 -23.02 7.92
C LYS A 294 6.35 -22.39 8.79
N LYS A 295 5.34 -21.81 8.15
CA LYS A 295 4.14 -21.23 8.76
C LYS A 295 2.91 -21.82 8.11
N GLN A 296 1.80 -21.92 8.83
CA GLN A 296 0.52 -22.33 8.25
C GLN A 296 0.21 -21.50 7.01
N PRO A 297 0.03 -22.10 5.82
CA PRO A 297 -0.28 -21.35 4.61
C PRO A 297 -1.69 -20.70 4.70
N ILE A 298 -1.88 -19.61 3.98
CA ILE A 298 -3.20 -19.04 3.75
C ILE A 298 -3.79 -19.72 2.52
N VAL A 299 -5.05 -20.13 2.60
CA VAL A 299 -5.81 -20.67 1.47
C VAL A 299 -7.11 -19.90 1.35
N LYS A 300 -7.26 -19.12 0.29
CA LYS A 300 -8.51 -18.43 -0.04
C LYS A 300 -9.22 -19.16 -1.18
N ILE A 301 -10.48 -19.52 -0.94
CA ILE A 301 -11.33 -20.19 -1.92
C ILE A 301 -12.47 -19.28 -2.29
N ARG A 302 -12.52 -18.90 -3.57
CA ARG A 302 -13.65 -18.21 -4.20
C ARG A 302 -14.58 -19.24 -4.82
N ILE A 303 -15.80 -19.33 -4.30
CA ILE A 303 -16.84 -20.25 -4.76
C ILE A 303 -17.73 -19.49 -5.73
N THR A 304 -17.84 -20.01 -6.96
CA THR A 304 -18.69 -19.45 -8.04
C THR A 304 -19.72 -20.47 -8.48
N GLY A 305 -20.64 -20.06 -9.35
CA GLY A 305 -21.74 -20.91 -9.82
C GLY A 305 -22.95 -20.86 -8.88
N ASN A 306 -23.74 -21.93 -8.86
CA ASN A 306 -24.98 -22.00 -8.08
C ASN A 306 -24.91 -23.06 -6.95
N ALA A 307 -23.73 -23.25 -6.39
CA ALA A 307 -23.46 -24.19 -5.31
C ALA A 307 -24.38 -24.00 -4.09
N MET A 308 -24.86 -25.10 -3.54
CA MET A 308 -25.53 -25.12 -2.24
C MET A 308 -24.52 -25.48 -1.16
N ILE A 309 -23.97 -24.48 -0.47
CA ILE A 309 -23.12 -24.66 0.70
C ILE A 309 -23.51 -23.66 1.79
N SER A 310 -23.74 -24.17 2.99
CA SER A 310 -24.12 -23.34 4.12
C SER A 310 -22.90 -22.67 4.78
N GLU A 311 -23.14 -21.56 5.48
CA GLU A 311 -22.11 -20.93 6.34
C GLU A 311 -21.63 -21.87 7.44
N LYS A 312 -22.50 -22.79 7.91
CA LYS A 312 -22.15 -23.80 8.89
C LYS A 312 -21.10 -24.77 8.34
N ASP A 313 -21.28 -25.25 7.09
CA ASP A 313 -20.32 -26.16 6.45
C ASP A 313 -18.96 -25.50 6.29
N LEU A 314 -18.91 -24.22 5.87
CA LEU A 314 -17.66 -23.47 5.74
C LEU A 314 -16.94 -23.32 7.09
N ARG A 315 -17.67 -22.93 8.15
CA ARG A 315 -17.10 -22.84 9.51
C ARG A 315 -16.62 -24.20 10.04
N GLU A 316 -17.29 -25.31 9.69
CA GLU A 316 -16.81 -26.64 10.03
C GLU A 316 -15.49 -27.00 9.32
N LEU A 317 -15.34 -26.59 8.04
CA LEU A 317 -14.08 -26.74 7.33
C LEU A 317 -12.97 -25.87 7.95
N GLU A 318 -13.27 -24.62 8.30
CA GLU A 318 -12.31 -23.74 9.01
C GLU A 318 -11.82 -24.39 10.31
N ARG A 319 -12.73 -24.90 11.13
CA ARG A 319 -12.37 -25.61 12.39
C ARG A 319 -11.56 -26.89 12.13
N LYS A 320 -11.95 -27.65 11.12
CA LYS A 320 -11.27 -28.92 10.77
C LYS A 320 -9.80 -28.70 10.37
N TYR A 321 -9.52 -27.61 9.65
CA TYR A 321 -8.20 -27.32 9.10
C TYR A 321 -7.45 -26.20 9.84
N GLN A 322 -7.98 -25.71 10.97
CA GLN A 322 -7.42 -24.59 11.73
C GLN A 322 -5.95 -24.76 12.15
N ASP A 323 -5.49 -26.00 12.32
CA ASP A 323 -4.11 -26.30 12.70
C ASP A 323 -3.20 -26.53 11.48
N SER A 324 -3.78 -26.65 10.28
CA SER A 324 -3.04 -26.92 9.04
C SER A 324 -2.90 -25.70 8.14
N CYS A 325 -3.90 -24.81 8.12
CA CYS A 325 -3.91 -23.61 7.31
C CYS A 325 -4.86 -22.55 7.86
N ILE A 326 -4.77 -21.33 7.30
CA ILE A 326 -5.70 -20.23 7.57
C ILE A 326 -6.62 -20.14 6.35
N LEU A 327 -7.92 -20.42 6.54
CA LEU A 327 -8.91 -20.45 5.48
C LEU A 327 -9.67 -19.14 5.37
N PHE A 328 -9.88 -18.71 4.13
CA PHE A 328 -10.82 -17.64 3.79
C PHE A 328 -11.75 -18.12 2.68
N PHE A 329 -13.03 -17.86 2.81
CA PHE A 329 -14.02 -18.18 1.80
C PHE A 329 -14.70 -16.91 1.27
N THR A 330 -14.94 -16.87 -0.04
CA THR A 330 -15.74 -15.83 -0.68
C THR A 330 -16.72 -16.52 -1.60
N LYS A 331 -18.01 -16.22 -1.45
CA LYS A 331 -19.07 -16.68 -2.35
C LYS A 331 -19.33 -15.59 -3.38
N SER A 332 -19.19 -15.91 -4.65
CA SER A 332 -19.63 -15.10 -5.77
C SER A 332 -20.69 -15.90 -6.51
N LEU A 333 -21.82 -16.07 -5.84
CA LEU A 333 -22.96 -16.76 -6.44
C LEU A 333 -23.57 -15.82 -7.49
N GLU A 334 -23.98 -16.40 -8.63
CA GLU A 334 -24.75 -15.66 -9.62
C GLU A 334 -26.10 -15.28 -9.01
N SER A 335 -26.16 -14.09 -8.42
CA SER A 335 -27.44 -13.49 -8.07
C SER A 335 -27.81 -12.53 -9.19
N THR A 336 -29.01 -12.70 -9.72
CA THR A 336 -29.66 -11.77 -10.67
C THR A 336 -29.59 -10.33 -10.15
N GLU A 337 -29.58 -10.16 -8.84
CA GLU A 337 -29.47 -8.88 -8.15
C GLU A 337 -28.08 -8.23 -8.28
N LEU A 338 -27.00 -9.02 -8.26
CA LEU A 338 -25.63 -8.50 -8.44
C LEU A 338 -25.41 -8.10 -9.91
N THR A 339 -25.91 -8.89 -10.85
CA THR A 339 -25.86 -8.57 -12.29
C THR A 339 -26.61 -7.29 -12.59
N GLN A 340 -27.81 -7.11 -12.00
CA GLN A 340 -28.58 -5.87 -12.11
C GLN A 340 -27.87 -4.66 -11.47
N LYS A 341 -27.21 -4.84 -10.32
CA LYS A 341 -26.40 -3.79 -9.69
C LYS A 341 -25.19 -3.42 -10.55
N LEU A 342 -24.52 -4.40 -11.16
CA LEU A 342 -23.40 -4.14 -12.08
C LEU A 342 -23.84 -3.46 -13.37
N GLU A 343 -24.98 -3.85 -13.94
CA GLU A 343 -25.57 -3.18 -15.10
C GLU A 343 -25.99 -1.76 -14.75
N PHE A 344 -26.57 -1.56 -13.57
CA PHE A 344 -26.90 -0.23 -13.05
C PHE A 344 -25.64 0.64 -12.87
N LEU A 345 -24.55 0.10 -12.31
CA LEU A 345 -23.28 0.81 -12.20
C LEU A 345 -22.67 1.14 -13.57
N ARG A 346 -22.78 0.24 -14.54
CA ARG A 346 -22.35 0.49 -15.93
C ARG A 346 -23.17 1.59 -16.59
N SER A 347 -24.49 1.59 -16.42
CA SER A 347 -25.37 2.63 -16.96
C SER A 347 -25.11 4.01 -16.34
N LEU A 348 -24.73 4.04 -15.05
CA LEU A 348 -24.32 5.27 -14.38
C LEU A 348 -22.97 5.79 -14.90
N LYS A 349 -22.03 4.90 -15.26
CA LYS A 349 -20.75 5.26 -15.89
C LYS A 349 -20.94 5.91 -17.27
N GLU A 350 -21.94 5.44 -18.03
CA GLU A 350 -22.31 6.03 -19.32
C GLU A 350 -22.98 7.41 -19.19
N SER A 351 -23.56 7.72 -18.05
CA SER A 351 -24.31 8.98 -17.80
C SER A 351 -23.44 10.18 -17.37
N ARG A 352 -22.09 10.07 -17.35
CA ARG A 352 -21.14 11.11 -16.92
C ARG A 352 -21.31 11.58 -15.46
N VAL A 353 -21.96 10.81 -14.61
CA VAL A 353 -22.08 11.09 -13.17
C VAL A 353 -20.80 10.63 -12.47
N SER A 354 -20.25 11.44 -11.56
CA SER A 354 -19.02 11.09 -10.83
C SER A 354 -19.26 9.88 -9.89
N LEU A 355 -18.21 9.10 -9.64
CA LEU A 355 -18.24 8.00 -8.66
C LEU A 355 -18.71 8.48 -7.27
N GLN A 356 -18.33 9.70 -6.91
CA GLN A 356 -18.71 10.34 -5.67
C GLN A 356 -20.22 10.62 -5.61
N GLU A 357 -20.83 11.11 -6.68
CA GLU A 357 -22.30 11.30 -6.79
C GLU A 357 -23.06 9.98 -6.76
N ILE A 358 -22.50 8.94 -7.40
CA ILE A 358 -23.07 7.58 -7.36
C ILE A 358 -23.05 7.05 -5.93
N GLY A 359 -21.90 7.13 -5.23
CA GLY A 359 -21.74 6.70 -3.85
C GLY A 359 -22.69 7.45 -2.92
N LEU A 360 -22.82 8.75 -3.08
CA LEU A 360 -23.72 9.59 -2.30
C LEU A 360 -25.19 9.23 -2.51
N ASN A 361 -25.59 8.92 -3.74
CA ASN A 361 -26.95 8.49 -4.04
C ASN A 361 -27.29 7.12 -3.45
N ILE A 362 -26.32 6.18 -3.46
CA ILE A 362 -26.48 4.87 -2.82
C ILE A 362 -26.58 5.04 -1.29
N LEU A 363 -25.75 5.88 -0.70
CA LEU A 363 -25.79 6.17 0.74
C LEU A 363 -27.14 6.77 1.14
N LYS A 364 -27.62 7.80 0.43
CA LYS A 364 -28.93 8.41 0.68
C LYS A 364 -30.06 7.39 0.62
N LYS A 365 -30.09 6.58 -0.45
CA LYS A 365 -31.10 5.53 -0.58
C LYS A 365 -31.07 4.52 0.55
N SER A 366 -29.88 4.08 0.97
CA SER A 366 -29.73 3.13 2.09
C SER A 366 -30.15 3.74 3.44
N LEU A 367 -29.87 5.02 3.67
CA LEU A 367 -30.32 5.72 4.88
C LEU A 367 -31.83 5.91 4.91
N ASP A 368 -32.45 6.21 3.76
CA ASP A 368 -33.91 6.32 3.61
C ASP A 368 -34.60 4.98 3.88
N GLU A 369 -34.08 3.87 3.35
CA GLU A 369 -34.59 2.50 3.58
C GLU A 369 -34.52 2.10 5.04
N LEU A 370 -33.49 2.56 5.77
CA LEU A 370 -33.29 2.30 7.21
C LEU A 370 -34.10 3.25 8.11
N ASN A 371 -34.80 4.25 7.56
CA ASN A 371 -35.44 5.33 8.32
C ASN A 371 -34.49 6.01 9.33
N PHE A 372 -33.21 6.12 8.97
CA PHE A 372 -32.17 6.60 9.87
C PHE A 372 -32.28 8.13 10.02
N LYS A 373 -32.65 8.60 11.21
CA LYS A 373 -32.67 10.02 11.56
C LYS A 373 -31.46 10.32 12.44
N ASN A 374 -30.57 11.18 11.99
CA ASN A 374 -29.41 11.60 12.77
C ASN A 374 -29.19 13.11 12.73
N SER A 375 -28.38 13.61 13.64
CA SER A 375 -28.02 15.02 13.79
C SER A 375 -26.86 15.48 12.89
N PHE A 376 -26.27 14.57 12.09
CA PHE A 376 -25.13 14.87 11.23
C PHE A 376 -25.56 15.07 9.78
N ASP A 377 -24.83 15.91 9.05
CA ASP A 377 -24.90 15.96 7.59
C ASP A 377 -24.05 14.82 7.00
N PHE A 378 -24.72 13.75 6.56
CA PHE A 378 -24.04 12.59 5.96
C PHE A 378 -23.37 12.92 4.64
N VAL A 379 -23.80 13.95 3.93
CA VAL A 379 -23.18 14.41 2.69
C VAL A 379 -21.80 14.98 2.99
N ASP A 380 -21.70 15.81 4.02
CA ASP A 380 -20.43 16.39 4.44
C ASP A 380 -19.46 15.28 4.91
N ILE A 381 -19.94 14.34 5.75
CA ILE A 381 -19.12 13.19 6.20
C ILE A 381 -18.68 12.32 5.03
N PHE A 382 -19.58 11.99 4.09
CA PHE A 382 -19.26 11.21 2.91
C PHE A 382 -18.19 11.90 2.05
N ASN A 383 -18.33 13.20 1.82
CA ASN A 383 -17.36 13.97 1.04
C ASN A 383 -15.99 14.01 1.72
N LEU A 384 -15.93 14.23 3.03
CA LEU A 384 -14.67 14.20 3.78
C LEU A 384 -14.00 12.82 3.70
N LEU A 385 -14.77 11.74 3.80
CA LEU A 385 -14.22 10.38 3.66
C LEU A 385 -13.78 10.08 2.23
N ALA A 386 -14.51 10.54 1.21
CA ALA A 386 -14.12 10.42 -0.19
C ALA A 386 -12.86 11.24 -0.52
N ASP A 387 -12.61 12.29 0.25
CA ASP A 387 -11.44 13.14 0.16
C ASP A 387 -10.29 12.70 1.09
N GLU A 388 -10.43 11.53 1.71
CA GLU A 388 -9.47 10.96 2.68
C GLU A 388 -9.26 11.82 3.95
N GLU A 389 -10.12 12.79 4.20
CA GLU A 389 -10.14 13.66 5.38
C GLU A 389 -10.76 12.95 6.61
N VAL A 390 -10.26 11.73 6.92
CA VAL A 390 -10.84 10.83 7.92
C VAL A 390 -10.80 11.43 9.33
N ASP A 391 -9.70 12.12 9.69
CA ASP A 391 -9.58 12.74 11.01
C ASP A 391 -10.57 13.89 11.17
N THR A 392 -10.80 14.68 10.11
CA THR A 392 -11.80 15.75 10.09
C THR A 392 -13.21 15.18 10.23
N ALA A 393 -13.54 14.12 9.49
CA ALA A 393 -14.82 13.43 9.59
C ALA A 393 -15.04 12.85 11.00
N LEU A 394 -14.02 12.24 11.60
CA LEU A 394 -14.08 11.70 12.96
C LEU A 394 -14.34 12.81 14.01
N ASN A 395 -13.64 13.94 13.90
CA ASN A 395 -13.81 15.07 14.82
C ASN A 395 -15.23 15.65 14.75
N ILE A 396 -15.83 15.70 13.56
CA ILE A 396 -17.23 16.11 13.39
C ILE A 396 -18.17 15.11 14.05
N LEU A 397 -17.96 13.80 13.81
CA LEU A 397 -18.77 12.74 14.41
C LEU A 397 -18.69 12.71 15.95
N LEU A 398 -17.52 13.03 16.51
CA LEU A 398 -17.32 13.12 17.97
C LEU A 398 -17.77 14.45 18.57
N GLY A 399 -18.31 15.37 17.76
CA GLY A 399 -18.78 16.69 18.23
C GLY A 399 -17.64 17.66 18.64
N GLN A 400 -16.40 17.33 18.30
CA GLN A 400 -15.22 18.16 18.62
C GLN A 400 -15.02 19.34 17.66
N GLN A 401 -15.62 19.30 16.47
CA GLN A 401 -15.68 20.42 15.51
C GLN A 401 -17.11 20.62 15.05
N LYS A 402 -17.54 21.88 14.97
CA LYS A 402 -18.78 22.25 14.29
C LYS A 402 -18.54 22.16 12.78
N THR A 403 -19.51 21.57 12.06
CA THR A 403 -19.54 21.50 10.59
C THR A 403 -18.91 22.72 9.94
N LEU A 404 -17.90 22.49 9.08
CA LEU A 404 -17.36 23.54 8.21
C LEU A 404 -18.43 23.97 7.19
N ARG A 405 -19.30 24.91 7.57
CA ARG A 405 -19.99 25.72 6.55
C ARG A 405 -18.92 26.56 5.89
N MET A 406 -18.50 26.16 4.70
CA MET A 406 -17.75 27.06 3.84
C MET A 406 -18.57 28.34 3.66
N VAL A 407 -18.06 29.41 4.20
CA VAL A 407 -18.43 30.75 3.77
C VAL A 407 -17.95 30.87 2.32
N LYS A 408 -18.89 31.15 1.40
CA LYS A 408 -18.64 31.38 -0.02
C LYS A 408 -17.64 32.49 -0.25
#